data_0d964fdb9c423c40ff5fdc0a45753b72
#
_entry.id   0d964fdb9c423c40ff5fdc0a45753b72
#
_cell.length_a   1.000
_cell.length_b   1.000
_cell.length_c   1.000
_cell.angle_alpha   90.00
_cell.angle_beta   90.00
_cell.angle_gamma   90.00
#
_symmetry.space_group_name_H-M   'P 1'
#
loop_
_entity.id
_entity.type
_entity.pdbx_description
1 polymer ?
#
loop_
_entity_poly.entity_id
_entity_poly.type
_entity_poly.pdbx_seq_one_letter_code
_entity_poly.pdbx_strand_id
1 'polypeptide(L)'
;LHLVDRAMRIARDRRAVTCLILPNDLQELKAVEPPREHGMLHTGIGATSAPQAARDLDLAAAAAVLNAGRKVAILAGAGALGAGAELLAVADRLGAGIAKALLGKMAVPDDLPNVTGAIGLLGTAPSWKMMEGCDTLLMVGSSFPYSEYLPEPGQARGVQVDIEPARLGLRYPMEINLVGDARLTLQALLPLLEAKPDRAWRDEIEATCATGGACARPAR
;
A
#
# COMPACT_ATOMS: atom_id res chain seq x y z
N LEU A 1 -5.35 -33.01 -12.41
CA LEU A 1 -4.57 -32.49 -11.27
C LEU A 1 -3.69 -31.28 -11.66
N HIS A 2 -2.94 -31.29 -12.76
CA HIS A 2 -2.09 -30.15 -13.16
C HIS A 2 -2.81 -28.82 -13.22
N LEU A 3 -4.02 -28.77 -13.76
CA LEU A 3 -4.80 -27.52 -13.84
C LEU A 3 -5.17 -27.02 -12.44
N VAL A 4 -5.51 -27.94 -11.54
CA VAL A 4 -5.83 -27.60 -10.14
C VAL A 4 -4.58 -27.05 -9.44
N ASP A 5 -3.46 -27.75 -9.51
CA ASP A 5 -2.20 -27.32 -8.90
C ASP A 5 -1.74 -25.96 -9.45
N ARG A 6 -1.90 -25.76 -10.76
CA ARG A 6 -1.56 -24.49 -11.40
C ARG A 6 -2.49 -23.37 -10.96
N ALA A 7 -3.79 -23.61 -10.90
CA ALA A 7 -4.76 -22.61 -10.44
C ALA A 7 -4.48 -22.20 -8.99
N MET A 8 -4.22 -23.18 -8.11
CA MET A 8 -3.87 -22.91 -6.71
C MET A 8 -2.57 -22.11 -6.58
N ARG A 9 -1.55 -22.43 -7.37
CA ARG A 9 -0.30 -21.64 -7.39
C ARG A 9 -0.53 -20.20 -7.85
N ILE A 10 -1.27 -20.01 -8.93
CA ILE A 10 -1.57 -18.64 -9.43
C ILE A 10 -2.38 -17.87 -8.41
N ALA A 11 -3.40 -18.50 -7.80
CA ALA A 11 -4.21 -17.84 -6.79
C ALA A 11 -3.37 -17.36 -5.60
N ARG A 12 -2.45 -18.20 -5.14
CA ARG A 12 -1.56 -17.88 -4.02
C ARG A 12 -0.50 -16.84 -4.37
N ASP A 13 0.15 -16.98 -5.52
CA ASP A 13 1.23 -16.11 -5.97
C ASP A 13 0.73 -14.70 -6.27
N ARG A 14 -0.34 -14.61 -7.05
CA ARG A 14 -0.93 -13.33 -7.46
C ARG A 14 -1.97 -12.77 -6.50
N ARG A 15 -2.30 -13.51 -5.42
CA ARG A 15 -3.39 -13.16 -4.49
C ARG A 15 -4.69 -12.85 -5.24
N ALA A 16 -5.00 -13.65 -6.24
CA ALA A 16 -6.11 -13.48 -7.15
C ALA A 16 -7.04 -14.70 -7.16
N VAL A 17 -8.30 -14.47 -7.52
CA VAL A 17 -9.24 -15.56 -7.74
C VAL A 17 -8.89 -16.26 -9.04
N THR A 18 -8.85 -17.60 -9.01
CA THR A 18 -8.75 -18.44 -10.20
C THR A 18 -9.99 -19.30 -10.35
N CYS A 19 -10.39 -19.56 -11.58
CA CYS A 19 -11.56 -20.36 -11.90
C CYS A 19 -11.15 -21.57 -12.74
N LEU A 20 -11.65 -22.76 -12.36
CA LEU A 20 -11.57 -23.97 -13.16
C LEU A 20 -12.96 -24.31 -13.69
N ILE A 21 -13.10 -24.32 -15.00
CA ILE A 21 -14.36 -24.68 -15.65
C ILE A 21 -14.28 -26.16 -16.04
N LEU A 22 -15.17 -26.98 -15.48
CA LEU A 22 -15.31 -28.40 -15.77
C LEU A 22 -16.60 -28.57 -16.58
N PRO A 23 -16.53 -28.78 -17.91
CA PRO A 23 -17.71 -29.04 -18.72
C PRO A 23 -18.48 -30.27 -18.21
N ASN A 24 -19.82 -30.23 -18.33
CA ASN A 24 -20.68 -31.24 -17.75
C ASN A 24 -20.43 -32.65 -18.33
N ASP A 25 -20.18 -32.73 -19.62
CA ASP A 25 -19.87 -33.97 -20.32
C ASP A 25 -18.60 -34.65 -19.84
N LEU A 26 -17.61 -33.85 -19.38
CA LEU A 26 -16.36 -34.39 -18.79
C LEU A 26 -16.57 -34.92 -17.36
N GLN A 27 -17.57 -34.43 -16.64
CA GLN A 27 -17.83 -34.85 -15.26
C GLN A 27 -18.41 -36.28 -15.19
N GLU A 28 -19.04 -36.75 -16.28
CA GLU A 28 -19.63 -38.07 -16.37
C GLU A 28 -18.65 -39.15 -16.85
N LEU A 29 -17.48 -38.73 -17.35
CA LEU A 29 -16.47 -39.67 -17.83
C LEU A 29 -15.80 -40.43 -16.69
N LYS A 30 -15.48 -41.68 -16.94
CA LYS A 30 -14.67 -42.48 -16.00
C LYS A 30 -13.28 -41.85 -15.87
N ALA A 31 -12.78 -41.78 -14.64
CA ALA A 31 -11.43 -41.35 -14.39
C ALA A 31 -10.42 -42.26 -15.12
N VAL A 32 -9.47 -41.69 -15.82
CA VAL A 32 -8.38 -42.38 -16.46
C VAL A 32 -7.13 -42.20 -15.58
N GLU A 33 -6.51 -43.32 -15.19
CA GLU A 33 -5.24 -43.26 -14.48
C GLU A 33 -4.17 -42.71 -15.44
N PRO A 34 -3.41 -41.68 -15.01
CA PRO A 34 -2.34 -41.15 -15.84
C PRO A 34 -1.24 -42.19 -16.05
N PRO A 35 -0.69 -42.32 -17.28
CA PRO A 35 0.38 -43.25 -17.57
C PRO A 35 1.61 -42.94 -16.70
N ARG A 36 2.10 -43.95 -15.97
CA ARG A 36 3.26 -43.80 -15.07
C ARG A 36 4.57 -43.51 -15.80
N GLU A 37 4.62 -43.82 -17.09
CA GLU A 37 5.82 -43.71 -17.95
C GLU A 37 6.32 -42.29 -18.15
N HIS A 38 5.47 -41.29 -18.00
CA HIS A 38 5.84 -39.89 -18.16
C HIS A 38 5.86 -39.09 -16.87
N GLY A 39 5.96 -39.79 -15.74
CA GLY A 39 6.24 -39.17 -14.45
C GLY A 39 5.33 -38.02 -14.11
N MET A 40 4.00 -38.23 -14.12
CA MET A 40 3.03 -37.23 -13.60
C MET A 40 3.25 -37.05 -12.10
N LEU A 41 4.36 -36.44 -11.76
CA LEU A 41 4.65 -36.06 -10.39
C LEU A 41 3.87 -34.77 -10.09
N HIS A 42 3.09 -34.85 -9.04
CA HIS A 42 2.42 -33.65 -8.53
C HIS A 42 3.46 -32.70 -7.95
N THR A 43 3.53 -31.53 -8.53
CA THR A 43 4.29 -30.46 -7.92
C THR A 43 3.47 -29.93 -6.76
N GLY A 44 3.98 -30.01 -5.55
CA GLY A 44 3.35 -29.37 -4.40
C GLY A 44 3.05 -27.89 -4.70
N ILE A 45 2.06 -27.32 -4.02
CA ILE A 45 1.66 -25.92 -4.17
C ILE A 45 2.84 -24.98 -3.87
N GLY A 46 3.82 -25.43 -3.14
CA GLY A 46 5.18 -24.95 -3.04
C GLY A 46 5.36 -23.46 -2.79
N ALA A 47 6.59 -23.01 -2.95
CA ALA A 47 6.94 -21.60 -2.85
C ALA A 47 6.36 -20.82 -4.02
N THR A 48 5.82 -19.66 -3.70
CA THR A 48 5.42 -18.62 -4.63
C THR A 48 6.59 -17.66 -4.84
N SER A 49 6.41 -16.63 -5.64
CA SER A 49 7.41 -15.58 -5.81
C SER A 49 7.83 -15.01 -4.47
N ALA A 50 9.12 -14.88 -4.25
CA ALA A 50 9.64 -14.17 -3.09
C ALA A 50 9.25 -12.69 -3.17
N PRO A 51 8.79 -12.07 -2.08
CA PRO A 51 8.57 -10.62 -2.06
C PRO A 51 9.90 -9.91 -2.31
N GLN A 52 9.86 -8.82 -3.08
CA GLN A 52 11.03 -8.04 -3.46
C GLN A 52 10.83 -6.57 -3.07
N ALA A 53 11.92 -5.91 -2.69
CA ALA A 53 11.95 -4.46 -2.57
C ALA A 53 11.94 -3.82 -3.96
N ALA A 54 11.61 -2.53 -4.03
CA ALA A 54 11.80 -1.73 -5.25
C ALA A 54 13.30 -1.62 -5.61
N ARG A 55 13.58 -1.23 -6.85
CA ARG A 55 14.97 -1.09 -7.35
C ARG A 55 15.70 0.06 -6.64
N ASP A 56 16.98 -0.08 -6.39
CA ASP A 56 17.82 0.91 -5.70
C ASP A 56 17.78 2.30 -6.35
N LEU A 57 17.77 2.35 -7.70
CA LEU A 57 17.69 3.62 -8.42
C LEU A 57 16.37 4.35 -8.16
N ASP A 58 15.25 3.63 -8.11
CA ASP A 58 13.94 4.20 -7.84
C ASP A 58 13.82 4.59 -6.37
N LEU A 59 14.43 3.84 -5.45
CA LEU A 59 14.50 4.17 -4.03
C LEU A 59 15.25 5.48 -3.79
N ALA A 60 16.39 5.68 -4.46
CA ALA A 60 17.15 6.93 -4.36
C ALA A 60 16.35 8.15 -4.86
N ALA A 61 15.63 7.98 -5.98
CA ALA A 61 14.77 9.03 -6.51
C ALA A 61 13.59 9.34 -5.56
N ALA A 62 12.96 8.30 -4.99
CA ALA A 62 11.88 8.45 -4.01
C ALA A 62 12.38 9.15 -2.74
N ALA A 63 13.56 8.77 -2.23
CA ALA A 63 14.17 9.42 -1.08
C ALA A 63 14.42 10.92 -1.34
N ALA A 64 14.89 11.28 -2.53
CA ALA A 64 15.10 12.69 -2.88
C ALA A 64 13.80 13.50 -2.82
N VAL A 65 12.67 12.95 -3.33
CA VAL A 65 11.35 13.59 -3.23
C VAL A 65 10.91 13.75 -1.79
N LEU A 66 10.99 12.68 -0.99
CA LEU A 66 10.54 12.67 0.40
C LEU A 66 11.41 13.55 1.31
N ASN A 67 12.73 13.57 1.08
CA ASN A 67 13.66 14.43 1.81
C ASN A 67 13.43 15.92 1.52
N ALA A 68 13.06 16.27 0.30
CA ALA A 68 12.73 17.66 -0.07
C ALA A 68 11.38 18.14 0.51
N GLY A 69 10.44 17.23 0.80
CA GLY A 69 9.12 17.56 1.34
C GLY A 69 9.21 18.19 2.73
N ARG A 70 8.39 19.18 3.02
CA ARG A 70 8.28 19.81 4.35
C ARG A 70 7.06 19.32 5.12
N LYS A 71 5.98 19.05 4.41
CA LYS A 71 4.68 18.62 4.94
C LYS A 71 4.31 17.25 4.35
N VAL A 72 4.97 16.21 4.85
CA VAL A 72 4.76 14.86 4.32
C VAL A 72 3.51 14.23 4.93
N ALA A 73 2.64 13.70 4.09
CA ALA A 73 1.51 12.86 4.46
C ALA A 73 1.72 11.43 3.98
N ILE A 74 1.35 10.45 4.79
CA ILE A 74 1.38 9.03 4.42
C ILE A 74 -0.05 8.50 4.32
N LEU A 75 -0.37 7.82 3.22
CA LEU A 75 -1.62 7.08 3.06
C LEU A 75 -1.31 5.57 3.03
N ALA A 76 -1.73 4.87 4.06
CA ALA A 76 -1.55 3.43 4.20
C ALA A 76 -2.80 2.65 3.74
N GLY A 77 -2.63 1.71 2.82
CA GLY A 77 -3.67 0.81 2.33
C GLY A 77 -3.50 -0.63 2.77
N ALA A 78 -4.26 -1.55 2.16
CA ALA A 78 -4.22 -2.98 2.46
C ALA A 78 -2.83 -3.62 2.25
N GLY A 79 -2.08 -3.16 1.25
CA GLY A 79 -0.72 -3.65 1.00
C GLY A 79 0.29 -3.30 2.10
N ALA A 80 -0.06 -2.36 2.98
CA ALA A 80 0.78 -1.94 4.10
C ALA A 80 0.52 -2.73 5.41
N LEU A 81 -0.43 -3.66 5.45
CA LEU A 81 -0.82 -4.40 6.67
C LEU A 81 0.34 -5.14 7.35
N GLY A 82 1.34 -5.57 6.60
CA GLY A 82 2.54 -6.24 7.14
C GLY A 82 3.74 -5.31 7.37
N ALA A 83 3.58 -3.99 7.22
CA ALA A 83 4.67 -2.99 7.23
C ALA A 83 4.48 -1.90 8.31
N GLY A 84 3.74 -2.19 9.38
CA GLY A 84 3.39 -1.19 10.39
C GLY A 84 4.60 -0.55 11.09
N ALA A 85 5.58 -1.36 11.47
CA ALA A 85 6.80 -0.86 12.12
C ALA A 85 7.61 0.06 11.18
N GLU A 86 7.72 -0.31 9.92
CA GLU A 86 8.42 0.46 8.90
C GLU A 86 7.67 1.77 8.58
N LEU A 87 6.34 1.72 8.49
CA LEU A 87 5.52 2.93 8.32
C LEU A 87 5.75 3.93 9.45
N LEU A 88 5.75 3.46 10.69
CA LEU A 88 5.99 4.32 11.87
C LEU A 88 7.41 4.89 11.84
N ALA A 89 8.41 4.09 11.51
CA ALA A 89 9.80 4.55 11.41
C ALA A 89 9.98 5.61 10.32
N VAL A 90 9.37 5.41 9.14
CA VAL A 90 9.38 6.38 8.04
C VAL A 90 8.63 7.66 8.44
N ALA A 91 7.46 7.52 9.07
CA ALA A 91 6.68 8.67 9.54
C ALA A 91 7.43 9.50 10.57
N ASP A 92 8.12 8.84 11.50
CA ASP A 92 8.94 9.54 12.48
C ASP A 92 10.12 10.26 11.83
N ARG A 93 10.85 9.59 10.92
CA ARG A 93 11.99 10.16 10.19
C ARG A 93 11.58 11.41 9.40
N LEU A 94 10.41 11.38 8.75
CA LEU A 94 9.91 12.46 7.90
C LEU A 94 9.05 13.49 8.64
N GLY A 95 8.79 13.33 9.94
CA GLY A 95 7.85 14.18 10.66
C GLY A 95 6.42 14.10 10.08
N ALA A 96 6.03 12.93 9.57
CA ALA A 96 4.78 12.75 8.83
C ALA A 96 3.63 12.24 9.70
N GLY A 97 2.39 12.53 9.28
CA GLY A 97 1.20 11.86 9.75
C GLY A 97 0.80 10.69 8.87
N ILE A 98 0.00 9.78 9.42
CA ILE A 98 -0.48 8.58 8.73
C ILE A 98 -2.00 8.58 8.69
N ALA A 99 -2.58 8.67 7.49
CA ALA A 99 -3.96 8.37 7.22
C ALA A 99 -4.10 6.92 6.70
N LYS A 100 -5.25 6.30 6.95
CA LYS A 100 -5.50 4.92 6.56
C LYS A 100 -6.69 4.82 5.60
N ALA A 101 -6.50 4.16 4.46
CA ALA A 101 -7.62 3.69 3.66
C ALA A 101 -8.41 2.62 4.44
N LEU A 102 -9.68 2.40 4.13
CA LEU A 102 -10.56 1.48 4.86
C LEU A 102 -9.93 0.08 5.04
N LEU A 103 -9.41 -0.50 3.96
CA LEU A 103 -8.76 -1.82 4.01
C LEU A 103 -7.36 -1.78 4.65
N GLY A 104 -6.79 -0.61 4.86
CA GLY A 104 -5.52 -0.40 5.57
C GLY A 104 -5.68 -0.08 7.06
N LYS A 105 -6.91 -0.13 7.60
CA LYS A 105 -7.21 0.28 8.99
C LYS A 105 -6.30 -0.38 10.02
N MET A 106 -5.93 -1.62 9.83
CA MET A 106 -5.09 -2.41 10.76
C MET A 106 -3.58 -2.25 10.52
N ALA A 107 -3.14 -1.38 9.60
CA ALA A 107 -1.72 -1.22 9.30
C ALA A 107 -0.92 -0.66 10.48
N VAL A 108 -1.51 0.30 11.21
CA VAL A 108 -0.95 0.88 12.43
C VAL A 108 -2.07 1.15 13.45
N PRO A 109 -1.78 1.18 14.77
CA PRO A 109 -2.75 1.54 15.82
C PRO A 109 -3.34 2.93 15.62
N ASP A 110 -4.59 3.14 16.05
CA ASP A 110 -5.29 4.43 15.94
C ASP A 110 -4.95 5.41 17.08
N ASP A 111 -4.41 4.93 18.18
CA ASP A 111 -4.10 5.68 19.39
C ASP A 111 -2.74 6.40 19.38
N LEU A 112 -2.02 6.28 18.29
CA LEU A 112 -0.76 6.99 18.11
C LEU A 112 -1.00 8.46 17.72
N PRO A 113 -0.23 9.42 18.27
CA PRO A 113 -0.52 10.85 18.13
C PRO A 113 -0.47 11.38 16.68
N ASN A 114 0.30 10.75 15.82
CA ASN A 114 0.42 11.12 14.40
C ASN A 114 -0.41 10.25 13.46
N VAL A 115 -1.24 9.35 13.98
CA VAL A 115 -2.18 8.58 13.17
C VAL A 115 -3.50 9.31 13.12
N THR A 116 -3.79 9.88 11.96
CA THR A 116 -4.94 10.77 11.78
C THR A 116 -6.28 10.02 11.62
N GLY A 117 -6.24 8.69 11.50
CA GLY A 117 -7.41 7.84 11.34
C GLY A 117 -7.72 7.48 9.89
N ALA A 118 -8.97 7.21 9.59
CA ALA A 118 -9.40 6.87 8.23
C ALA A 118 -9.53 8.11 7.34
N ILE A 119 -9.31 7.93 6.02
CA ILE A 119 -9.57 8.92 4.98
C ILE A 119 -10.70 8.44 4.07
N GLY A 120 -11.49 9.34 3.52
CA GLY A 120 -12.60 9.06 2.61
C GLY A 120 -13.95 9.43 3.21
N LEU A 121 -15.04 8.85 2.69
CA LEU A 121 -16.43 9.16 3.08
C LEU A 121 -16.69 9.01 4.59
N LEU A 122 -16.06 8.03 5.22
CA LEU A 122 -16.12 7.78 6.66
C LEU A 122 -14.80 8.19 7.35
N GLY A 123 -14.10 9.16 6.75
CA GLY A 123 -12.84 9.64 7.25
C GLY A 123 -12.95 10.58 8.42
N THR A 124 -11.82 10.95 8.99
CA THR A 124 -11.69 11.89 10.11
C THR A 124 -11.29 13.29 9.62
N ALA A 125 -11.61 14.32 10.38
CA ALA A 125 -11.18 15.69 10.10
C ALA A 125 -9.65 15.83 10.06
N PRO A 126 -8.88 15.22 10.97
CA PRO A 126 -7.42 15.23 10.92
C PRO A 126 -6.86 14.67 9.61
N SER A 127 -7.40 13.53 9.12
CA SER A 127 -6.95 12.96 7.84
C SER A 127 -7.21 13.88 6.66
N TRP A 128 -8.38 14.51 6.63
CA TRP A 128 -8.75 15.47 5.59
C TRP A 128 -7.81 16.68 5.60
N LYS A 129 -7.67 17.34 6.75
CA LYS A 129 -6.79 18.51 6.90
C LYS A 129 -5.34 18.20 6.54
N MET A 130 -4.85 17.02 6.91
CA MET A 130 -3.50 16.59 6.56
C MET A 130 -3.34 16.48 5.03
N MET A 131 -4.33 15.91 4.31
CA MET A 131 -4.29 15.82 2.85
C MET A 131 -4.40 17.18 2.15
N GLU A 132 -5.22 18.09 2.69
CA GLU A 132 -5.32 19.47 2.17
C GLU A 132 -4.04 20.29 2.39
N GLY A 133 -3.30 20.01 3.46
CA GLY A 133 -2.14 20.80 3.86
C GLY A 133 -0.78 20.24 3.42
N CYS A 134 -0.69 19.00 2.94
CA CYS A 134 0.59 18.39 2.62
C CYS A 134 1.18 18.91 1.29
N ASP A 135 2.51 18.90 1.20
CA ASP A 135 3.28 19.18 -0.02
C ASP A 135 3.91 17.93 -0.63
N THR A 136 3.84 16.83 0.10
CA THR A 136 4.40 15.54 -0.34
C THR A 136 3.54 14.39 0.16
N LEU A 137 3.12 13.51 -0.74
CA LEU A 137 2.30 12.33 -0.45
C LEU A 137 3.10 11.06 -0.66
N LEU A 138 3.21 10.23 0.38
CA LEU A 138 3.67 8.85 0.28
C LEU A 138 2.46 7.91 0.37
N MET A 139 2.12 7.23 -0.71
CA MET A 139 1.05 6.23 -0.73
C MET A 139 1.64 4.83 -0.69
N VAL A 140 1.21 4.00 0.27
CA VAL A 140 1.75 2.66 0.49
C VAL A 140 0.67 1.60 0.40
N GLY A 141 0.76 0.75 -0.63
CA GLY A 141 -0.12 -0.40 -0.80
C GLY A 141 -1.61 -0.04 -0.93
N SER A 142 -1.91 1.03 -1.66
CA SER A 142 -3.26 1.53 -1.82
C SER A 142 -3.55 1.96 -3.26
N SER A 143 -4.73 1.59 -3.74
CA SER A 143 -5.38 2.17 -4.92
C SER A 143 -6.63 2.93 -4.50
N PHE A 144 -6.52 3.76 -3.48
CA PHE A 144 -7.62 4.49 -2.84
C PHE A 144 -8.53 5.18 -3.86
N PRO A 145 -9.84 4.84 -3.91
CA PRO A 145 -10.68 5.20 -5.05
C PRO A 145 -11.26 6.62 -5.01
N TYR A 146 -11.20 7.28 -3.86
CA TYR A 146 -11.85 8.57 -3.64
C TYR A 146 -10.86 9.72 -3.80
N SER A 147 -10.53 10.06 -5.06
CA SER A 147 -9.52 11.08 -5.38
C SER A 147 -9.84 12.46 -4.81
N GLU A 148 -11.10 12.76 -4.55
CA GLU A 148 -11.55 14.00 -3.93
C GLU A 148 -11.07 14.20 -2.48
N TYR A 149 -10.54 13.15 -1.84
CA TYR A 149 -9.93 13.21 -0.50
C TYR A 149 -8.40 13.17 -0.55
N LEU A 150 -7.81 13.12 -1.74
CA LEU A 150 -6.38 13.26 -1.95
C LEU A 150 -6.02 14.75 -2.13
N PRO A 151 -4.74 15.13 -2.04
CA PRO A 151 -4.32 16.48 -2.36
C PRO A 151 -4.76 16.88 -3.77
N GLU A 152 -5.00 18.16 -4.01
CA GLU A 152 -5.32 18.64 -5.36
C GLU A 152 -4.15 18.36 -6.33
N PRO A 153 -4.43 18.06 -7.61
CA PRO A 153 -3.39 17.85 -8.61
C PRO A 153 -2.39 19.03 -8.65
N GLY A 154 -1.11 18.73 -8.49
CA GLY A 154 -0.05 19.73 -8.45
C GLY A 154 0.22 20.35 -7.06
N GLN A 155 -0.59 20.05 -6.05
CA GLN A 155 -0.36 20.49 -4.68
C GLN A 155 0.81 19.75 -4.03
N ALA A 156 0.83 18.42 -4.14
CA ALA A 156 1.82 17.57 -3.48
C ALA A 156 2.60 16.75 -4.51
N ARG A 157 3.90 16.58 -4.26
CA ARG A 157 4.73 15.61 -4.98
C ARG A 157 4.39 14.21 -4.48
N GLY A 158 4.16 13.26 -5.40
CA GLY A 158 3.70 11.91 -5.05
C GLY A 158 4.79 10.85 -5.16
N VAL A 159 4.88 9.99 -4.13
CA VAL A 159 5.63 8.73 -4.16
C VAL A 159 4.65 7.61 -3.84
N GLN A 160 4.62 6.56 -4.66
CA GLN A 160 3.74 5.41 -4.41
C GLN A 160 4.52 4.10 -4.37
N VAL A 161 4.20 3.26 -3.39
CA VAL A 161 4.68 1.88 -3.25
C VAL A 161 3.52 0.93 -3.46
N ASP A 162 3.61 0.04 -4.43
CA ASP A 162 2.65 -1.05 -4.60
C ASP A 162 3.34 -2.28 -5.22
N ILE A 163 2.85 -3.47 -4.87
CA ILE A 163 3.34 -4.72 -5.45
C ILE A 163 2.81 -4.94 -6.86
N GLU A 164 1.67 -4.32 -7.21
CA GLU A 164 1.02 -4.42 -8.50
C GLU A 164 1.26 -3.15 -9.33
N PRO A 165 2.10 -3.22 -10.37
CA PRO A 165 2.45 -2.04 -11.16
C PRO A 165 1.26 -1.35 -11.82
N ALA A 166 0.19 -2.09 -12.13
CA ALA A 166 -1.03 -1.51 -12.71
C ALA A 166 -1.80 -0.57 -11.78
N ARG A 167 -1.46 -0.53 -10.48
CA ARG A 167 -2.09 0.36 -9.49
C ARG A 167 -1.34 1.65 -9.26
N LEU A 168 -0.10 1.73 -9.74
CA LEU A 168 0.75 2.89 -9.57
C LEU A 168 0.27 4.05 -10.44
N GLY A 169 0.17 5.25 -9.84
CA GLY A 169 -0.31 6.45 -10.52
C GLY A 169 -1.79 6.44 -10.91
N LEU A 170 -2.56 5.43 -10.50
CA LEU A 170 -3.97 5.26 -10.91
C LEU A 170 -4.89 6.35 -10.39
N ARG A 171 -4.62 6.90 -9.20
CA ARG A 171 -5.54 7.80 -8.49
C ARG A 171 -4.98 9.18 -8.21
N TYR A 172 -3.68 9.31 -8.26
CA TYR A 172 -2.97 10.56 -8.05
C TYR A 172 -1.76 10.62 -8.99
N PRO A 173 -1.39 11.77 -9.53
CA PRO A 173 -0.19 11.90 -10.36
C PRO A 173 1.05 11.71 -9.49
N MET A 174 1.62 10.51 -9.54
CA MET A 174 2.81 10.15 -8.78
C MET A 174 4.07 10.52 -9.56
N GLU A 175 5.01 11.19 -8.91
CA GLU A 175 6.31 11.51 -9.49
C GLU A 175 7.23 10.28 -9.52
N ILE A 176 7.22 9.48 -8.44
CA ILE A 176 8.01 8.25 -8.34
C ILE A 176 7.11 7.08 -7.98
N ASN A 177 7.23 6.02 -8.76
CA ASN A 177 6.51 4.76 -8.57
C ASN A 177 7.48 3.64 -8.19
N LEU A 178 7.25 3.01 -7.04
CA LEU A 178 8.05 1.93 -6.48
C LEU A 178 7.29 0.61 -6.58
N VAL A 179 7.68 -0.25 -7.51
CA VAL A 179 7.12 -1.61 -7.60
C VAL A 179 7.82 -2.51 -6.61
N GLY A 180 7.10 -2.97 -5.58
CA GLY A 180 7.69 -3.85 -4.57
C GLY A 180 6.78 -4.13 -3.38
N ASP A 181 7.22 -5.09 -2.56
CA ASP A 181 6.61 -5.36 -1.26
C ASP A 181 6.77 -4.14 -0.34
N ALA A 182 5.68 -3.74 0.30
CA ALA A 182 5.66 -2.52 1.11
C ALA A 182 6.70 -2.54 2.23
N ARG A 183 6.80 -3.65 2.99
CA ARG A 183 7.73 -3.77 4.11
C ARG A 183 9.17 -3.71 3.64
N LEU A 184 9.54 -4.53 2.67
CA LEU A 184 10.91 -4.59 2.17
C LEU A 184 11.32 -3.28 1.49
N THR A 185 10.40 -2.64 0.76
CA THR A 185 10.65 -1.35 0.12
C THR A 185 10.86 -0.24 1.15
N LEU A 186 10.03 -0.17 2.20
CA LEU A 186 10.18 0.81 3.27
C LEU A 186 11.47 0.55 4.09
N GLN A 187 11.85 -0.71 4.34
CA GLN A 187 13.12 -1.06 4.97
C GLN A 187 14.32 -0.57 4.17
N ALA A 188 14.28 -0.74 2.84
CA ALA A 188 15.35 -0.28 1.96
C ALA A 188 15.36 1.25 1.79
N LEU A 189 14.19 1.90 1.84
CA LEU A 189 14.03 3.34 1.74
C LEU A 189 14.49 4.07 3.01
N LEU A 190 14.22 3.52 4.20
CA LEU A 190 14.45 4.17 5.49
C LEU A 190 15.89 4.70 5.69
N PRO A 191 16.97 3.97 5.36
CA PRO A 191 18.33 4.48 5.49
C PRO A 191 18.67 5.64 4.55
N LEU A 192 17.90 5.84 3.47
CA LEU A 192 18.07 6.93 2.52
C LEU A 192 17.31 8.20 2.93
N LEU A 193 16.45 8.11 3.94
CA LEU A 193 15.66 9.23 4.42
C LEU A 193 16.45 10.03 5.47
N GLU A 194 16.36 11.34 5.35
CA GLU A 194 16.92 12.30 6.29
C GLU A 194 15.91 12.62 7.42
N ALA A 195 16.39 12.67 8.65
CA ALA A 195 15.54 13.08 9.76
C ALA A 195 15.18 14.57 9.63
N LYS A 196 13.90 14.89 9.71
CA LYS A 196 13.45 16.28 9.70
C LYS A 196 13.70 16.95 11.05
N PRO A 197 14.55 17.97 11.13
CA PRO A 197 14.76 18.70 12.38
C PRO A 197 13.56 19.58 12.74
N ASP A 198 12.86 20.12 11.76
CA ASP A 198 11.62 20.86 11.95
C ASP A 198 10.44 19.91 12.15
N ARG A 199 9.80 20.00 13.31
CA ARG A 199 8.66 19.18 13.71
C ARG A 199 7.32 19.91 13.63
N ALA A 200 7.30 21.15 13.17
CA ALA A 200 6.09 22.00 13.18
C ALA A 200 4.90 21.32 12.47
N TRP A 201 5.16 20.65 11.34
CA TRP A 201 4.11 19.89 10.64
C TRP A 201 3.59 18.71 11.44
N ARG A 202 4.48 17.98 12.09
CA ARG A 202 4.12 16.86 12.96
C ARG A 202 3.30 17.33 14.15
N ASP A 203 3.72 18.42 14.78
CA ASP A 203 3.03 19.02 15.94
C ASP A 203 1.64 19.53 15.56
N GLU A 204 1.49 20.12 14.37
CA GLU A 204 0.19 20.54 13.81
C GLU A 204 -0.75 19.34 13.64
N ILE A 205 -0.24 18.21 13.08
CA ILE A 205 -1.02 16.97 12.93
C ILE A 205 -1.44 16.42 14.28
N GLU A 206 -0.52 16.30 15.23
CA GLU A 206 -0.79 15.76 16.57
C GLU A 206 -1.81 16.62 17.33
N ALA A 207 -1.70 17.95 17.26
CA ALA A 207 -2.68 18.87 17.84
C ALA A 207 -4.06 18.70 17.18
N THR A 208 -4.11 18.50 15.86
CA THR A 208 -5.36 18.25 15.15
C THR A 208 -5.98 16.91 15.53
N CYS A 209 -5.18 15.87 15.74
CA CYS A 209 -5.64 14.57 16.23
C CYS A 209 -6.22 14.68 17.65
N ALA A 210 -5.56 15.42 18.53
CA ALA A 210 -6.01 15.60 19.91
C ALA A 210 -7.36 16.34 20.03
N THR A 211 -7.66 17.22 19.08
CA THR A 211 -8.92 17.99 19.04
C THR A 211 -10.00 17.39 18.15
N GLY A 212 -9.65 16.35 17.36
CA GLY A 212 -10.46 15.86 16.27
C GLY A 212 -11.60 14.94 16.69
N GLY A 213 -12.84 15.39 16.38
CA GLY A 213 -14.01 14.55 16.29
C GLY A 213 -14.19 13.95 14.88
N ALA A 214 -15.17 13.05 14.70
CA ALA A 214 -15.56 12.53 13.41
C ALA A 214 -15.89 13.69 12.44
N CYS A 215 -15.37 13.63 11.20
CA CYS A 215 -15.60 14.68 10.20
C CYS A 215 -16.75 14.31 9.28
N ALA A 216 -17.76 15.19 9.27
CA ALA A 216 -18.50 15.38 8.02
C ALA A 216 -17.70 16.39 7.17
N ARG A 217 -17.43 16.06 5.91
CA ARG A 217 -16.88 17.00 4.93
C ARG A 217 -17.77 18.25 4.91
N PRO A 218 -17.22 19.47 5.03
CA PRO A 218 -18.01 20.64 4.74
C PRO A 218 -18.52 20.54 3.29
N ALA A 219 -19.82 20.73 3.08
CA ALA A 219 -20.41 20.78 1.76
C ALA A 219 -19.71 21.90 0.97
N ARG A 220 -19.17 21.54 -0.22
CA ARG A 220 -18.72 22.54 -1.20
C ARG A 220 -19.92 23.10 -1.93
#